data_d613d4f8b99b62b3f10b3495350c7b9d
#
_entry.id   d613d4f8b99b62b3f10b3495350c7b9d
#
_cell.length_a   1.000
_cell.length_b   1.000
_cell.length_c   1.000
_cell.angle_alpha   90.00
_cell.angle_beta   90.00
_cell.angle_gamma   90.00
#
_symmetry.space_group_name_H-M   'P 1'
#
loop_
_entity.id
_entity.type
_entity.pdbx_description
1 polymer ?
#
loop_
_entity_poly.entity_id
_entity_poly.type
_entity_poly.pdbx_seq_one_letter_code
_entity_poly.pdbx_strand_id
1 'polypeptide(L)'
;NDHWDSQWWGQFGACKKDSAGNTVADETRRAVAWKRYESYWKQISERFKKYSGHVIFESANEELGTRLNDALNSNGYGFTEGMSSDDIISGNLTDDEKYALVNQINQKFVDIVRASGGNNANRFLLIAGYDTDISKTCDTRYKMPTDTIESHLMVSVHYYSPYGYCDIAKPSKEGYIASWGSDDEISTLKSDFKKMKLRFVDNGYPVIIGEYNVCDT
;
A
#
# COMPACT_ATOMS: atom_id res chain seq x y z
N ASN A 1 0.23 -4.13 -11.95
CA ASN A 1 0.70 -3.05 -11.10
C ASN A 1 0.30 -1.73 -11.73
N ASP A 2 -0.43 -0.91 -11.00
CA ASP A 2 -1.08 0.31 -11.48
C ASP A 2 -0.53 1.55 -10.79
N HIS A 3 0.76 1.57 -10.59
CA HIS A 3 1.46 2.54 -9.77
C HIS A 3 1.23 4.01 -10.21
N TRP A 4 1.10 4.27 -11.51
CA TRP A 4 0.94 5.62 -12.06
C TRP A 4 -0.52 6.04 -12.22
N ASP A 5 -1.44 5.10 -12.38
CA ASP A 5 -2.87 5.35 -12.56
C ASP A 5 -3.66 5.27 -11.25
N SER A 6 -2.97 5.15 -10.13
CA SER A 6 -3.51 4.82 -8.82
C SER A 6 -4.16 5.99 -8.08
N GLN A 7 -4.34 7.13 -8.72
CA GLN A 7 -4.91 8.33 -8.08
C GLN A 7 -6.34 8.14 -7.54
N TRP A 8 -7.05 7.12 -8.02
CA TRP A 8 -8.34 6.76 -7.43
C TRP A 8 -8.23 6.35 -5.95
N TRP A 9 -7.04 5.99 -5.47
CA TRP A 9 -6.78 5.67 -4.05
C TRP A 9 -7.05 6.88 -3.14
N GLY A 10 -6.81 8.09 -3.61
CA GLY A 10 -7.16 9.32 -2.89
C GLY A 10 -8.66 9.46 -2.61
N GLN A 11 -9.53 8.72 -3.31
CA GLN A 11 -10.96 8.68 -3.02
C GLN A 11 -11.27 8.06 -1.64
N PHE A 12 -10.39 7.24 -1.10
CA PHE A 12 -10.56 6.73 0.27
C PHE A 12 -10.51 7.83 1.33
N GLY A 13 -9.72 8.87 1.11
CA GLY A 13 -9.65 10.06 1.97
C GLY A 13 -10.47 11.24 1.46
N ALA A 14 -11.30 11.05 0.44
CA ALA A 14 -11.97 12.15 -0.26
C ALA A 14 -12.74 13.09 0.66
N CYS A 15 -12.62 14.38 0.35
CA CYS A 15 -13.28 15.48 1.03
C CYS A 15 -14.08 16.33 0.04
N LYS A 16 -15.01 17.11 0.56
CA LYS A 16 -15.77 18.13 -0.17
C LYS A 16 -15.98 19.36 0.68
N LYS A 17 -16.40 20.47 0.08
CA LYS A 17 -16.89 21.63 0.80
C LYS A 17 -18.36 21.46 1.17
N ASP A 18 -18.71 21.78 2.42
CA ASP A 18 -20.10 21.91 2.85
C ASP A 18 -20.67 23.28 2.44
N SER A 19 -21.94 23.51 2.75
CA SER A 19 -22.62 24.80 2.45
C SER A 19 -22.04 26.00 3.18
N ALA A 20 -21.27 25.79 4.25
CA ALA A 20 -20.58 26.83 5.00
C ALA A 20 -19.12 27.02 4.55
N GLY A 21 -18.65 26.24 3.55
CA GLY A 21 -17.29 26.28 3.04
C GLY A 21 -16.27 25.46 3.84
N ASN A 22 -16.70 24.68 4.83
CA ASN A 22 -15.81 23.82 5.59
C ASN A 22 -15.44 22.57 4.78
N THR A 23 -14.21 22.06 4.98
CA THR A 23 -13.80 20.78 4.41
C THR A 23 -14.35 19.65 5.27
N VAL A 24 -15.18 18.79 4.66
CA VAL A 24 -15.80 17.63 5.30
C VAL A 24 -15.57 16.37 4.48
N ALA A 25 -15.71 15.19 5.08
CA ALA A 25 -15.60 13.92 4.39
C ALA A 25 -16.63 13.80 3.26
N ASP A 26 -16.21 13.29 2.11
CA ASP A 26 -17.10 12.91 1.01
C ASP A 26 -17.38 11.42 1.05
N GLU A 27 -18.37 11.04 1.86
CA GLU A 27 -18.71 9.62 2.06
C GLU A 27 -19.16 8.93 0.77
N THR A 28 -19.72 9.67 -0.19
CA THR A 28 -20.12 9.11 -1.48
C THR A 28 -18.91 8.66 -2.29
N ARG A 29 -17.87 9.49 -2.37
CA ARG A 29 -16.62 9.13 -3.06
C ARG A 29 -15.86 8.04 -2.32
N ARG A 30 -15.80 8.11 -0.99
CA ARG A 30 -15.19 7.04 -0.17
C ARG A 30 -15.85 5.70 -0.43
N ALA A 31 -17.18 5.66 -0.50
CA ALA A 31 -17.92 4.44 -0.83
C ALA A 31 -17.61 3.92 -2.25
N VAL A 32 -17.35 4.80 -3.22
CA VAL A 32 -16.94 4.40 -4.58
C VAL A 32 -15.58 3.71 -4.55
N ALA A 33 -14.61 4.23 -3.77
CA ALA A 33 -13.30 3.60 -3.61
C ALA A 33 -13.41 2.17 -3.06
N TRP A 34 -14.17 1.99 -1.98
CA TRP A 34 -14.46 0.67 -1.40
C TRP A 34 -15.08 -0.29 -2.41
N LYS A 35 -16.13 0.14 -3.11
CA LYS A 35 -16.81 -0.67 -4.11
C LYS A 35 -15.87 -1.08 -5.26
N ARG A 36 -14.97 -0.18 -5.69
CA ARG A 36 -13.98 -0.45 -6.73
C ARG A 36 -12.97 -1.48 -6.26
N TYR A 37 -12.36 -1.30 -5.09
CA TYR A 37 -11.41 -2.24 -4.51
C TYR A 37 -12.02 -3.64 -4.34
N GLU A 38 -13.20 -3.70 -3.75
CA GLU A 38 -13.92 -4.97 -3.60
C GLU A 38 -14.22 -5.64 -4.95
N SER A 39 -14.62 -4.85 -5.95
CA SER A 39 -14.91 -5.38 -7.29
C SER A 39 -13.68 -6.01 -7.93
N TYR A 40 -12.52 -5.35 -7.85
CA TYR A 40 -11.28 -5.90 -8.38
C TYR A 40 -10.90 -7.20 -7.69
N TRP A 41 -10.89 -7.23 -6.37
CA TRP A 41 -10.48 -8.43 -5.64
C TRP A 41 -11.48 -9.58 -5.79
N LYS A 42 -12.77 -9.31 -5.90
CA LYS A 42 -13.77 -10.34 -6.23
C LYS A 42 -13.51 -10.97 -7.61
N GLN A 43 -13.21 -10.16 -8.61
CA GLN A 43 -12.91 -10.65 -9.96
C GLN A 43 -11.58 -11.44 -10.01
N ILE A 44 -10.51 -10.91 -9.41
CA ILE A 44 -9.21 -11.58 -9.34
C ILE A 44 -9.35 -12.93 -8.59
N SER A 45 -9.98 -12.90 -7.43
CA SER A 45 -10.18 -14.10 -6.60
C SER A 45 -10.97 -15.17 -7.35
N GLU A 46 -12.07 -14.81 -8.01
CA GLU A 46 -12.87 -15.74 -8.81
C GLU A 46 -12.07 -16.31 -9.98
N ARG A 47 -11.34 -15.44 -10.71
CA ARG A 47 -10.54 -15.86 -11.87
C ARG A 47 -9.46 -16.86 -11.51
N PHE A 48 -8.78 -16.67 -10.38
CA PHE A 48 -7.60 -17.44 -9.99
C PHE A 48 -7.87 -18.52 -8.93
N LYS A 49 -9.08 -18.72 -8.46
CA LYS A 49 -9.40 -19.65 -7.36
C LYS A 49 -9.01 -21.10 -7.63
N LYS A 50 -8.85 -21.51 -8.89
CA LYS A 50 -8.43 -22.84 -9.29
C LYS A 50 -6.93 -22.98 -9.53
N TYR A 51 -6.19 -21.87 -9.54
CA TYR A 51 -4.75 -21.89 -9.72
C TYR A 51 -4.06 -22.33 -8.43
N SER A 52 -2.92 -23.02 -8.58
CA SER A 52 -2.18 -23.57 -7.44
C SER A 52 -1.66 -22.51 -6.46
N GLY A 53 -1.17 -22.95 -5.31
CA GLY A 53 -0.55 -22.10 -4.29
C GLY A 53 0.73 -21.37 -4.71
N HIS A 54 1.27 -21.65 -5.92
CA HIS A 54 2.38 -20.88 -6.49
C HIS A 54 1.97 -19.45 -6.92
N VAL A 55 0.66 -19.20 -7.06
CA VAL A 55 0.15 -17.84 -7.27
C VAL A 55 -0.11 -17.22 -5.90
N ILE A 56 0.59 -16.15 -5.59
CA ILE A 56 0.43 -15.34 -4.38
C ILE A 56 -0.32 -14.07 -4.76
N PHE A 57 -1.25 -13.63 -3.93
CA PHE A 57 -1.92 -12.34 -4.10
C PHE A 57 -1.32 -11.32 -3.16
N GLU A 58 -1.09 -10.12 -3.66
CA GLU A 58 -0.63 -8.96 -2.90
C GLU A 58 -1.74 -7.91 -2.82
N SER A 59 -2.00 -7.38 -1.63
CA SER A 59 -3.18 -6.54 -1.37
C SER A 59 -3.16 -5.20 -2.09
N ALA A 60 -2.00 -4.61 -2.28
CA ALA A 60 -1.74 -3.37 -3.01
C ALA A 60 -0.23 -3.23 -3.25
N ASN A 61 0.16 -2.20 -3.99
CA ASN A 61 1.55 -1.77 -4.11
C ASN A 61 1.86 -0.68 -3.07
N GLU A 62 2.41 0.47 -3.47
CA GLU A 62 2.79 1.61 -2.61
C GLU A 62 1.63 2.58 -2.30
N GLU A 63 0.40 2.21 -2.63
CA GLU A 63 -0.75 3.11 -2.50
C GLU A 63 -1.32 3.18 -1.08
N LEU A 64 -1.07 2.16 -0.26
CA LEU A 64 -1.64 2.09 1.08
C LEU A 64 -0.84 2.94 2.07
N GLY A 65 -1.29 4.17 2.30
CA GLY A 65 -0.68 5.07 3.26
C GLY A 65 -0.91 6.53 2.91
N THR A 66 0.16 7.26 2.58
CA THR A 66 0.10 8.70 2.30
C THR A 66 -0.79 9.02 1.10
N ARG A 67 -0.83 8.16 0.08
CA ARG A 67 -1.64 8.34 -1.13
C ARG A 67 -3.15 8.28 -0.90
N LEU A 68 -3.61 7.80 0.23
CA LEU A 68 -5.02 7.84 0.60
C LEU A 68 -5.56 9.27 0.77
N ASN A 69 -4.66 10.26 0.81
CA ASN A 69 -5.00 11.69 0.81
C ASN A 69 -4.67 12.40 -0.52
N ASP A 70 -4.23 11.69 -1.54
CA ASP A 70 -3.88 12.32 -2.81
C ASP A 70 -5.09 13.07 -3.39
N ALA A 71 -4.81 14.24 -3.94
CA ALA A 71 -5.82 14.98 -4.69
C ALA A 71 -6.22 14.16 -5.92
N LEU A 72 -7.52 14.08 -6.17
CA LEU A 72 -8.04 13.55 -7.41
C LEU A 72 -7.62 14.51 -8.52
N ASN A 73 -6.88 14.03 -9.51
CA ASN A 73 -6.38 14.95 -10.53
C ASN A 73 -7.35 15.14 -11.71
N SER A 74 -7.09 16.23 -12.45
CA SER A 74 -7.86 16.65 -13.62
C SER A 74 -7.76 15.69 -14.82
N ASN A 75 -6.95 14.65 -14.79
CA ASN A 75 -6.70 13.74 -15.90
C ASN A 75 -7.68 12.55 -15.96
N GLY A 76 -8.78 12.62 -15.26
CA GLY A 76 -9.91 11.69 -15.38
C GLY A 76 -9.86 10.45 -14.48
N TYR A 77 -8.74 10.18 -13.84
CA TYR A 77 -8.64 9.07 -12.88
C TYR A 77 -9.16 9.53 -11.51
N GLY A 78 -10.33 9.07 -11.15
CA GLY A 78 -11.01 9.47 -9.92
C GLY A 78 -12.08 10.54 -10.12
N PHE A 79 -12.22 11.12 -11.32
CA PHE A 79 -13.33 11.98 -11.66
C PHE A 79 -14.62 11.16 -11.86
N THR A 80 -15.69 11.59 -11.22
CA THR A 80 -17.04 11.27 -11.65
C THR A 80 -17.51 12.37 -12.61
N GLU A 81 -18.26 11.98 -13.61
CA GLU A 81 -18.89 12.92 -14.55
C GLU A 81 -19.62 14.04 -13.78
N GLY A 82 -19.34 15.29 -14.13
CA GLY A 82 -19.95 16.46 -13.48
C GLY A 82 -19.12 17.13 -12.35
N MET A 83 -17.88 16.67 -12.08
CA MET A 83 -16.99 17.39 -11.16
C MET A 83 -16.32 18.59 -11.83
N SER A 84 -16.27 19.70 -11.12
CA SER A 84 -15.47 20.87 -11.50
C SER A 84 -14.04 20.76 -10.95
N SER A 85 -13.11 21.55 -11.51
CA SER A 85 -11.75 21.68 -10.97
C SER A 85 -11.72 22.14 -9.50
N ASP A 86 -12.74 22.87 -9.07
CA ASP A 86 -12.86 23.41 -7.71
C ASP A 86 -13.28 22.32 -6.69
N ASP A 87 -13.75 21.16 -7.18
CA ASP A 87 -14.09 20.00 -6.35
C ASP A 87 -12.87 19.11 -6.03
N ILE A 88 -11.70 19.45 -6.59
CA ILE A 88 -10.47 18.69 -6.40
C ILE A 88 -9.81 19.15 -5.10
N ILE A 89 -10.07 18.43 -4.03
CA ILE A 89 -9.44 18.67 -2.73
C ILE A 89 -8.66 17.42 -2.34
N SER A 90 -7.45 17.64 -1.84
CA SER A 90 -6.71 16.54 -1.18
C SER A 90 -7.53 15.99 -0.01
N GLY A 91 -7.38 14.73 0.28
CA GLY A 91 -7.96 14.15 1.49
C GLY A 91 -7.42 14.82 2.76
N ASN A 92 -8.14 14.67 3.85
CA ASN A 92 -7.78 15.26 5.15
C ASN A 92 -7.65 14.23 6.27
N LEU A 93 -7.43 12.97 5.93
CA LEU A 93 -7.17 11.94 6.94
C LEU A 93 -5.91 12.30 7.73
N THR A 94 -6.01 12.24 9.04
CA THR A 94 -4.86 12.27 9.95
C THR A 94 -4.01 11.01 9.76
N ASP A 95 -2.79 10.97 10.30
CA ASP A 95 -1.96 9.77 10.24
C ASP A 95 -2.63 8.57 10.91
N ASP A 96 -3.28 8.77 12.05
CA ASP A 96 -3.98 7.68 12.74
C ASP A 96 -5.16 7.13 11.91
N GLU A 97 -5.91 8.00 11.24
CA GLU A 97 -6.98 7.60 10.33
C GLU A 97 -6.44 6.87 9.10
N LYS A 98 -5.30 7.29 8.55
CA LYS A 98 -4.64 6.57 7.44
C LYS A 98 -4.20 5.17 7.87
N TYR A 99 -3.57 5.02 9.03
CA TYR A 99 -3.23 3.69 9.56
C TYR A 99 -4.45 2.82 9.78
N ALA A 100 -5.50 3.36 10.38
CA ALA A 100 -6.75 2.63 10.58
C ALA A 100 -7.36 2.16 9.25
N LEU A 101 -7.33 3.03 8.23
CA LEU A 101 -7.86 2.73 6.90
C LEU A 101 -7.00 1.69 6.16
N VAL A 102 -5.68 1.78 6.21
CA VAL A 102 -4.76 0.77 5.68
C VAL A 102 -5.06 -0.61 6.28
N ASN A 103 -5.21 -0.67 7.62
CA ASN A 103 -5.55 -1.92 8.30
C ASN A 103 -6.92 -2.47 7.83
N GLN A 104 -7.92 -1.60 7.62
CA GLN A 104 -9.24 -2.00 7.11
C GLN A 104 -9.17 -2.51 5.66
N ILE A 105 -8.40 -1.86 4.80
CA ILE A 105 -8.23 -2.27 3.40
C ILE A 105 -7.56 -3.63 3.33
N ASN A 106 -6.48 -3.84 4.09
CA ASN A 106 -5.79 -5.12 4.16
C ASN A 106 -6.70 -6.24 4.74
N GLN A 107 -7.52 -5.94 5.76
CA GLN A 107 -8.49 -6.91 6.27
C GLN A 107 -9.53 -7.26 5.20
N LYS A 108 -10.08 -6.26 4.50
CA LYS A 108 -11.05 -6.47 3.43
C LYS A 108 -10.50 -7.36 2.32
N PHE A 109 -9.23 -7.18 1.96
CA PHE A 109 -8.53 -8.04 1.00
C PHE A 109 -8.55 -9.52 1.45
N VAL A 110 -8.13 -9.79 2.67
CA VAL A 110 -8.10 -11.15 3.22
C VAL A 110 -9.51 -11.76 3.21
N ASP A 111 -10.51 -11.01 3.70
CA ASP A 111 -11.90 -11.48 3.77
C ASP A 111 -12.45 -11.87 2.38
N ILE A 112 -12.21 -11.03 1.36
CA ILE A 112 -12.68 -11.30 0.01
C ILE A 112 -12.01 -12.54 -0.57
N VAL A 113 -10.69 -12.65 -0.44
CA VAL A 113 -9.94 -13.77 -0.98
C VAL A 113 -10.38 -15.07 -0.32
N ARG A 114 -10.46 -15.12 1.00
CA ARG A 114 -10.90 -16.33 1.75
C ARG A 114 -12.34 -16.72 1.41
N ALA A 115 -13.24 -15.76 1.33
CA ALA A 115 -14.65 -16.01 1.00
C ALA A 115 -14.85 -16.57 -0.42
N SER A 116 -13.92 -16.36 -1.35
CA SER A 116 -14.03 -16.86 -2.73
C SER A 116 -13.85 -18.38 -2.84
N GLY A 117 -13.29 -19.03 -1.83
CA GLY A 117 -13.11 -20.48 -1.75
C GLY A 117 -12.09 -21.04 -2.78
N GLY A 118 -12.23 -22.34 -3.05
CA GLY A 118 -11.26 -23.06 -3.89
C GLY A 118 -9.85 -23.00 -3.28
N ASN A 119 -8.82 -22.90 -4.13
CA ASN A 119 -7.43 -22.80 -3.65
C ASN A 119 -7.13 -21.48 -2.92
N ASN A 120 -8.00 -20.47 -3.01
CA ASN A 120 -7.85 -19.22 -2.29
C ASN A 120 -8.09 -19.41 -0.77
N ALA A 121 -8.80 -20.46 -0.35
CA ALA A 121 -8.98 -20.78 1.06
C ALA A 121 -7.65 -20.99 1.78
N ASN A 122 -6.63 -21.54 1.07
CA ASN A 122 -5.31 -21.84 1.64
C ASN A 122 -4.16 -21.11 0.92
N ARG A 123 -4.48 -20.08 0.12
CA ARG A 123 -3.47 -19.30 -0.61
C ARG A 123 -2.65 -18.44 0.34
N PHE A 124 -1.33 -18.37 0.12
CA PHE A 124 -0.52 -17.35 0.77
C PHE A 124 -0.92 -15.96 0.26
N LEU A 125 -1.06 -15.02 1.21
CA LEU A 125 -1.41 -13.64 0.93
C LEU A 125 -0.30 -12.72 1.40
N LEU A 126 0.09 -11.80 0.54
CA LEU A 126 1.10 -10.80 0.81
C LEU A 126 0.39 -9.49 1.15
N ILE A 127 0.61 -9.01 2.35
CA ILE A 127 -0.07 -7.86 2.93
C ILE A 127 0.83 -6.64 2.77
N ALA A 128 0.40 -5.68 1.97
CA ALA A 128 1.16 -4.46 1.73
C ALA A 128 1.36 -3.66 3.02
N GLY A 129 2.59 -3.31 3.32
CA GLY A 129 2.94 -2.41 4.40
C GLY A 129 2.44 -0.98 4.16
N TYR A 130 2.47 -0.14 5.19
CA TYR A 130 2.13 1.28 5.03
C TYR A 130 3.17 1.96 4.12
N ASP A 131 2.74 2.47 2.96
CA ASP A 131 3.59 2.95 1.85
C ASP A 131 4.68 1.93 1.43
N THR A 132 4.54 0.66 1.78
CA THR A 132 5.59 -0.38 1.74
C THR A 132 6.92 0.03 2.39
N ASP A 133 6.92 1.10 3.18
CA ASP A 133 8.08 1.61 3.93
C ASP A 133 8.30 0.83 5.22
N ILE A 134 9.54 0.39 5.48
CA ILE A 134 9.89 -0.43 6.65
C ILE A 134 9.54 0.28 7.97
N SER A 135 9.92 1.54 8.12
CA SER A 135 9.74 2.27 9.38
C SER A 135 8.27 2.53 9.67
N LYS A 136 7.50 2.91 8.65
CA LYS A 136 6.05 3.12 8.74
C LYS A 136 5.29 1.82 8.96
N THR A 137 5.69 0.74 8.30
CA THR A 137 5.10 -0.59 8.50
C THR A 137 5.40 -1.15 9.89
N CYS A 138 6.57 -0.83 10.46
CA CYS A 138 6.91 -1.21 11.83
C CYS A 138 6.26 -0.34 12.91
N ASP A 139 5.58 0.76 12.56
CA ASP A 139 4.81 1.57 13.52
C ASP A 139 3.73 0.72 14.20
N THR A 140 3.49 0.95 15.49
CA THR A 140 2.53 0.17 16.28
C THR A 140 1.08 0.33 15.85
N ARG A 141 0.76 1.35 15.07
CA ARG A 141 -0.56 1.59 14.47
C ARG A 141 -0.86 0.65 13.29
N TYR A 142 0.18 0.21 12.57
CA TYR A 142 0.01 -0.83 11.54
C TYR A 142 -0.29 -2.17 12.19
N LYS A 143 -1.34 -2.85 11.74
CA LYS A 143 -1.76 -4.15 12.25
C LYS A 143 -1.90 -5.14 11.10
N MET A 144 -1.38 -6.34 11.33
CA MET A 144 -1.68 -7.45 10.42
C MET A 144 -3.18 -7.78 10.49
N PRO A 145 -3.81 -8.09 9.34
CA PRO A 145 -5.18 -8.57 9.35
C PRO A 145 -5.29 -9.92 10.07
N THR A 146 -6.49 -10.22 10.54
CA THR A 146 -6.83 -11.57 11.00
C THR A 146 -7.10 -12.46 9.80
N ASP A 147 -6.77 -13.75 9.93
CA ASP A 147 -7.03 -14.74 8.89
C ASP A 147 -7.71 -15.98 9.50
N THR A 148 -8.49 -16.69 8.70
CA THR A 148 -9.09 -17.98 9.08
C THR A 148 -8.07 -19.13 8.99
N ILE A 149 -6.93 -18.91 8.38
CA ILE A 149 -5.84 -19.88 8.20
C ILE A 149 -4.58 -19.33 8.87
N GLU A 150 -4.02 -20.11 9.77
CA GLU A 150 -2.77 -19.74 10.44
C GLU A 150 -1.57 -19.76 9.48
N SER A 151 -0.62 -18.87 9.70
CA SER A 151 0.68 -18.83 9.01
C SER A 151 0.62 -18.71 7.48
N HIS A 152 -0.46 -18.13 6.93
CA HIS A 152 -0.62 -17.90 5.49
C HIS A 152 -0.59 -16.42 5.08
N LEU A 153 -0.26 -15.52 6.02
CA LEU A 153 -0.03 -14.12 5.74
C LEU A 153 1.46 -13.79 5.78
N MET A 154 1.90 -12.96 4.86
CA MET A 154 3.25 -12.41 4.76
C MET A 154 3.15 -10.89 4.65
N VAL A 155 4.22 -10.17 4.99
CA VAL A 155 4.29 -8.70 4.88
C VAL A 155 5.11 -8.32 3.66
N SER A 156 4.61 -7.38 2.86
CA SER A 156 5.34 -6.76 1.74
C SER A 156 5.90 -5.41 2.15
N VAL A 157 7.18 -5.21 1.88
CA VAL A 157 7.86 -3.92 1.96
C VAL A 157 8.75 -3.72 0.75
N HIS A 158 9.07 -2.46 0.44
CA HIS A 158 10.05 -2.10 -0.58
C HIS A 158 11.30 -1.53 0.10
N TYR A 159 12.46 -1.68 -0.54
CA TYR A 159 13.71 -1.22 0.03
C TYR A 159 14.57 -0.49 -1.01
N TYR A 160 14.47 0.83 -1.02
CA TYR A 160 15.24 1.72 -1.90
C TYR A 160 16.16 2.64 -1.08
N SER A 161 16.79 2.09 -0.01
CA SER A 161 17.63 2.88 0.88
C SER A 161 19.12 2.52 0.72
N PRO A 162 20.00 3.54 0.53
CA PRO A 162 19.66 4.95 0.36
C PRO A 162 19.12 5.25 -1.04
N TYR A 163 18.07 6.06 -1.14
CA TYR A 163 17.37 6.37 -2.39
C TYR A 163 18.28 6.90 -3.49
N GLY A 164 19.25 7.73 -3.13
CA GLY A 164 20.20 8.28 -4.07
C GLY A 164 21.10 7.26 -4.78
N TYR A 165 21.30 6.09 -4.17
CA TYR A 165 22.03 4.96 -4.75
C TYR A 165 21.11 4.00 -5.51
N CYS A 166 19.89 3.83 -5.01
CA CYS A 166 18.98 2.81 -5.52
C CYS A 166 18.15 3.29 -6.72
N ASP A 167 17.80 4.58 -6.80
CA ASP A 167 16.81 5.08 -7.77
C ASP A 167 17.26 6.31 -8.57
N ILE A 168 18.31 7.02 -8.16
CA ILE A 168 18.84 8.17 -8.92
C ILE A 168 19.95 7.72 -9.86
N ALA A 169 19.57 7.38 -11.10
CA ALA A 169 20.49 6.83 -12.11
C ALA A 169 21.45 7.85 -12.76
N LYS A 170 21.33 9.16 -12.47
CA LYS A 170 22.13 10.19 -13.15
C LYS A 170 23.00 10.98 -12.17
N PRO A 171 24.34 10.97 -12.34
CA PRO A 171 25.26 11.73 -11.48
C PRO A 171 24.97 13.24 -11.43
N SER A 172 24.31 13.80 -12.45
CA SER A 172 23.94 15.22 -12.49
C SER A 172 22.67 15.56 -11.69
N LYS A 173 21.95 14.58 -11.17
CA LYS A 173 20.78 14.84 -10.33
C LYS A 173 21.18 15.01 -8.87
N GLU A 174 20.56 15.98 -8.22
CA GLU A 174 20.71 16.19 -6.79
C GLU A 174 20.37 14.91 -6.02
N GLY A 175 21.18 14.58 -5.01
CA GLY A 175 21.01 13.40 -4.19
C GLY A 175 21.59 12.11 -4.76
N TYR A 176 22.23 12.13 -5.94
CA TYR A 176 22.92 10.96 -6.49
C TYR A 176 24.04 10.50 -5.56
N ILE A 177 24.11 9.19 -5.33
CA ILE A 177 25.16 8.52 -4.55
C ILE A 177 25.83 7.49 -5.46
N ALA A 178 27.14 7.66 -5.67
CA ALA A 178 27.90 6.83 -6.62
C ALA A 178 28.35 5.48 -6.04
N SER A 179 28.35 5.32 -4.73
CA SER A 179 28.82 4.10 -4.06
C SER A 179 28.06 3.85 -2.78
N TRP A 180 27.97 2.59 -2.38
CA TRP A 180 27.33 2.14 -1.16
C TRP A 180 28.24 1.11 -0.47
N GLY A 181 28.12 0.98 0.84
CA GLY A 181 28.81 -0.07 1.60
C GLY A 181 29.69 0.46 2.73
N SER A 182 29.55 1.73 3.10
CA SER A 182 30.18 2.24 4.33
C SER A 182 29.64 1.52 5.58
N ASP A 183 30.38 1.55 6.67
CA ASP A 183 29.96 0.92 7.94
C ASP A 183 28.62 1.47 8.43
N ASP A 184 28.36 2.76 8.24
CA ASP A 184 27.09 3.41 8.64
C ASP A 184 25.93 2.93 7.77
N GLU A 185 26.10 2.80 6.47
CA GLU A 185 25.07 2.29 5.55
C GLU A 185 24.74 0.81 5.82
N ILE A 186 25.78 0.00 6.06
CA ILE A 186 25.61 -1.40 6.44
C ILE A 186 24.91 -1.51 7.81
N SER A 187 25.24 -0.64 8.76
CA SER A 187 24.58 -0.56 10.07
C SER A 187 23.11 -0.19 9.93
N THR A 188 22.78 0.77 9.05
CA THR A 188 21.41 1.17 8.77
C THR A 188 20.60 0.01 8.17
N LEU A 189 21.13 -0.66 7.15
CA LEU A 189 20.50 -1.84 6.55
C LEU A 189 20.19 -2.91 7.60
N LYS A 190 21.18 -3.25 8.43
CA LYS A 190 21.02 -4.24 9.51
C LYS A 190 19.95 -3.82 10.52
N SER A 191 19.90 -2.52 10.86
CA SER A 191 18.91 -1.97 11.77
C SER A 191 17.49 -2.10 11.21
N ASP A 192 17.30 -1.76 9.93
CA ASP A 192 15.99 -1.84 9.28
C ASP A 192 15.49 -3.28 9.18
N PHE A 193 16.35 -4.20 8.78
CA PHE A 193 15.99 -5.63 8.75
C PHE A 193 15.72 -6.20 10.15
N LYS A 194 16.46 -5.73 11.16
CA LYS A 194 16.19 -6.10 12.55
C LYS A 194 14.82 -5.62 13.02
N LYS A 195 14.39 -4.39 12.65
CA LYS A 195 13.03 -3.90 12.97
C LYS A 195 11.97 -4.84 12.41
N MET A 196 12.09 -5.21 11.12
CA MET A 196 11.15 -6.13 10.47
C MET A 196 11.16 -7.52 11.14
N LYS A 197 12.37 -8.04 11.43
CA LYS A 197 12.49 -9.31 12.11
C LYS A 197 11.73 -9.33 13.43
N LEU A 198 12.01 -8.37 14.31
CA LEU A 198 11.39 -8.30 15.64
C LEU A 198 9.88 -8.05 15.57
N ARG A 199 9.43 -7.24 14.60
CA ARG A 199 8.01 -6.86 14.48
C ARG A 199 7.15 -7.95 13.86
N PHE A 200 7.68 -8.67 12.85
CA PHE A 200 6.90 -9.59 12.03
C PHE A 200 7.45 -11.02 12.06
N VAL A 201 8.70 -11.24 11.68
CA VAL A 201 9.24 -12.60 11.54
C VAL A 201 9.20 -13.37 12.85
N ASP A 202 9.62 -12.76 13.95
CA ASP A 202 9.60 -13.39 15.30
C ASP A 202 8.17 -13.59 15.82
N ASN A 203 7.16 -13.00 15.16
CA ASN A 203 5.75 -13.17 15.45
C ASN A 203 5.01 -14.05 14.40
N GLY A 204 5.76 -14.76 13.56
CA GLY A 204 5.21 -15.74 12.63
C GLY A 204 4.77 -15.20 11.27
N TYR A 205 5.07 -13.92 10.95
CA TYR A 205 4.78 -13.33 9.66
C TYR A 205 6.06 -13.20 8.82
N PRO A 206 6.29 -14.02 7.78
CA PRO A 206 7.39 -13.81 6.85
C PRO A 206 7.32 -12.43 6.21
N VAL A 207 8.48 -11.84 5.92
CA VAL A 207 8.60 -10.56 5.24
C VAL A 207 9.20 -10.78 3.87
N ILE A 208 8.57 -10.19 2.85
CA ILE A 208 9.05 -10.18 1.47
C ILE A 208 9.46 -8.75 1.13
N ILE A 209 10.65 -8.57 0.60
CA ILE A 209 11.05 -7.34 -0.07
C ILE A 209 10.52 -7.45 -1.51
N GLY A 210 9.38 -6.80 -1.76
CA GLY A 210 8.68 -6.86 -3.05
C GLY A 210 9.42 -6.13 -4.15
N GLU A 211 10.07 -5.03 -3.79
CA GLU A 211 10.85 -4.22 -4.72
C GLU A 211 12.15 -3.74 -4.06
N TYR A 212 13.22 -3.76 -4.83
CA TYR A 212 14.50 -3.12 -4.53
C TYR A 212 15.23 -2.87 -5.83
N ASN A 213 16.14 -1.92 -5.85
CA ASN A 213 16.95 -1.63 -7.03
C ASN A 213 18.35 -1.16 -6.62
N VAL A 214 19.27 -1.29 -7.57
CA VAL A 214 20.57 -0.63 -7.57
C VAL A 214 20.73 -0.03 -8.97
N CYS A 215 20.86 1.29 -9.05
CA CYS A 215 21.09 1.93 -10.34
C CYS A 215 22.42 1.48 -10.95
N ASP A 216 22.39 1.19 -12.23
CA ASP A 216 23.58 0.92 -13.02
C ASP A 216 24.39 2.21 -13.12
N THR A 217 25.61 2.25 -12.60
CA THR A 217 26.50 3.43 -12.53
C THR A 217 27.53 3.43 -13.65
#